data_a70dc4e531c1910635bc85f1642c197f
#
_entry.id   a70dc4e531c1910635bc85f1642c197f
#
_cell.length_a   1.000
_cell.length_b   1.000
_cell.length_c   1.000
_cell.angle_alpha   90.00
_cell.angle_beta   90.00
_cell.angle_gamma   90.00
#
_symmetry.space_group_name_H-M   'P 1'
#
loop_
_entity.id
_entity.type
_entity.pdbx_description
1 polymer ?
#
loop_
_entity_poly.entity_id
_entity_poly.type
_entity_poly.pdbx_seq_one_letter_code
_entity_poly.pdbx_strand_id
1 'polypeptide(L)'
;MSSQAYLLAGQPSELERLQLQSRVWEPSGRRLLDEIGEGRGARVLDVGCGAIGWLRLLSEWVGPDGEVVGFDIDDAMLDAAGQFVKTEGIRNVELMKDDLFASQLESSSFDLVHARFQIAPLGRGPDQMGTHLRLLRPGGTVVLEEWDVSSWHLNPPAPALERLIELIGEAFVRSGGDMHAGRKLLELLRSFDIDGNVRAEIVALPPGHPYLRVPLQFATALEERLLSLVTADELEQLRKEGEAELKEPGRWGTTFTLLQCWGQRAS
;
A
#
# COMPACT_ATOMS: atom_id res chain seq x y z
N MET A 1 17.42 18.67 -3.50
CA MET A 1 17.37 17.58 -2.49
C MET A 1 16.90 16.35 -3.23
N SER A 2 17.66 15.25 -3.19
CA SER A 2 17.36 14.06 -3.97
C SER A 2 15.99 13.50 -3.55
N SER A 3 15.10 13.28 -4.53
CA SER A 3 13.90 12.46 -4.35
C SER A 3 14.35 11.15 -3.70
N GLN A 4 13.81 10.81 -2.53
CA GLN A 4 13.98 9.46 -1.99
C GLN A 4 13.32 8.53 -3.00
N ALA A 5 14.16 7.81 -3.77
CA ALA A 5 13.66 6.80 -4.69
C ALA A 5 12.83 5.79 -3.89
N TYR A 6 11.66 5.43 -4.42
CA TYR A 6 10.81 4.39 -3.83
C TYR A 6 11.66 3.14 -3.60
N LEU A 7 11.60 2.63 -2.37
CA LEU A 7 12.47 1.56 -1.85
C LEU A 7 12.49 0.28 -2.70
N LEU A 8 11.46 0.04 -3.49
CA LEU A 8 11.18 -1.22 -4.19
C LEU A 8 11.07 -1.04 -5.72
N ALA A 9 11.36 0.17 -6.25
CA ALA A 9 11.15 0.48 -7.66
C ALA A 9 12.00 -0.38 -8.62
N GLY A 10 11.41 -0.80 -9.73
CA GLY A 10 12.13 -1.25 -10.93
C GLY A 10 12.43 -2.75 -11.04
N GLN A 11 11.87 -3.63 -10.17
CA GLN A 11 12.09 -5.08 -10.28
C GLN A 11 10.85 -5.84 -10.80
N PRO A 12 10.98 -6.80 -11.74
CA PRO A 12 9.84 -7.62 -12.23
C PRO A 12 9.12 -8.38 -11.11
N SER A 13 9.83 -8.85 -10.09
CA SER A 13 9.27 -9.51 -8.91
C SER A 13 8.38 -8.57 -8.07
N GLU A 14 8.62 -7.27 -8.14
CA GLU A 14 7.81 -6.26 -7.45
C GLU A 14 6.42 -6.13 -8.07
N LEU A 15 6.32 -6.16 -9.39
CA LEU A 15 5.02 -6.10 -10.09
C LEU A 15 4.13 -7.30 -9.69
N GLU A 16 4.68 -8.52 -9.69
CA GLU A 16 3.93 -9.71 -9.27
C GLU A 16 3.49 -9.62 -7.80
N ARG A 17 4.36 -9.11 -6.93
CA ARG A 17 4.03 -8.88 -5.52
C ARG A 17 2.90 -7.89 -5.34
N LEU A 18 2.94 -6.74 -6.05
CA LEU A 18 1.91 -5.70 -6.01
C LEU A 18 0.57 -6.21 -6.55
N GLN A 19 0.58 -7.00 -7.62
CA GLN A 19 -0.61 -7.64 -8.16
C GLN A 19 -1.24 -8.62 -7.16
N LEU A 20 -0.42 -9.42 -6.49
CA LEU A 20 -0.88 -10.34 -5.46
C LEU A 20 -1.43 -9.58 -4.25
N GLN A 21 -0.72 -8.55 -3.80
CA GLN A 21 -1.15 -7.66 -2.71
C GLN A 21 -2.51 -7.02 -3.00
N SER A 22 -2.70 -6.49 -4.21
CA SER A 22 -3.99 -5.91 -4.60
C SER A 22 -5.14 -6.92 -4.49
N ARG A 23 -4.93 -8.16 -4.97
CA ARG A 23 -5.95 -9.23 -4.89
C ARG A 23 -6.28 -9.63 -3.45
N VAL A 24 -5.26 -9.70 -2.58
CA VAL A 24 -5.47 -10.07 -1.16
C VAL A 24 -6.30 -9.02 -0.44
N TRP A 25 -6.07 -7.74 -0.74
CA TRP A 25 -6.72 -6.63 -0.03
C TRP A 25 -7.97 -6.05 -0.73
N GLU A 26 -8.29 -6.50 -1.95
CA GLU A 26 -9.48 -6.03 -2.68
C GLU A 26 -10.79 -6.23 -1.90
N PRO A 27 -11.05 -7.37 -1.22
CA PRO A 27 -12.28 -7.52 -0.43
C PRO A 27 -12.39 -6.50 0.71
N SER A 28 -11.27 -6.12 1.32
CA SER A 28 -11.23 -5.09 2.37
C SER A 28 -11.55 -3.71 1.81
N GLY A 29 -11.00 -3.40 0.63
CA GLY A 29 -11.29 -2.15 -0.08
C GLY A 29 -12.77 -2.03 -0.47
N ARG A 30 -13.39 -3.11 -0.97
CA ARG A 30 -14.83 -3.11 -1.30
C ARG A 30 -15.68 -2.81 -0.07
N ARG A 31 -15.42 -3.51 1.06
CA ARG A 31 -16.16 -3.25 2.31
C ARG A 31 -15.99 -1.82 2.81
N LEU A 32 -14.80 -1.25 2.63
CA LEU A 32 -14.56 0.15 3.02
C LEU A 32 -15.35 1.12 2.14
N LEU A 33 -15.39 0.92 0.83
CA LEU A 33 -16.18 1.75 -0.09
C LEU A 33 -17.68 1.63 0.19
N ASP A 34 -18.18 0.42 0.55
CA ASP A 34 -19.56 0.22 0.99
C ASP A 34 -19.90 1.01 2.26
N GLU A 35 -18.96 1.12 3.21
CA GLU A 35 -19.11 1.91 4.45
C GLU A 35 -19.03 3.44 4.20
N ILE A 36 -18.21 3.87 3.23
CA ILE A 36 -18.15 5.28 2.81
C ILE A 36 -19.46 5.71 2.14
N GLY A 37 -20.10 4.79 1.41
CA GLY A 37 -21.37 5.01 0.77
C GLY A 37 -21.32 5.16 -0.74
N GLU A 38 -22.24 5.92 -1.32
CA GLU A 38 -22.40 6.03 -2.77
C GLU A 38 -21.34 6.98 -3.38
N GLY A 39 -20.60 6.48 -4.38
CA GLY A 39 -19.57 7.24 -5.11
C GLY A 39 -19.93 7.56 -6.56
N ARG A 40 -21.17 7.22 -7.03
CA ARG A 40 -21.55 7.40 -8.43
C ARG A 40 -21.37 8.83 -8.92
N GLY A 41 -20.61 9.00 -10.01
CA GLY A 41 -20.31 10.30 -10.60
C GLY A 41 -19.21 11.07 -9.87
N ALA A 42 -18.60 10.52 -8.83
CA ALA A 42 -17.52 11.18 -8.10
C ALA A 42 -16.22 11.25 -8.92
N ARG A 43 -15.42 12.29 -8.65
CA ARG A 43 -14.04 12.39 -9.12
C ARG A 43 -13.09 12.02 -7.98
N VAL A 44 -12.32 10.98 -8.15
CA VAL A 44 -11.51 10.39 -7.09
C VAL A 44 -10.03 10.31 -7.47
N LEU A 45 -9.17 10.35 -6.46
CA LEU A 45 -7.72 10.29 -6.62
C LEU A 45 -7.15 9.06 -5.90
N ASP A 46 -6.36 8.25 -6.60
CA ASP A 46 -5.52 7.17 -6.04
C ASP A 46 -4.07 7.63 -6.02
N VAL A 47 -3.56 7.98 -4.83
CA VAL A 47 -2.23 8.54 -4.62
C VAL A 47 -1.19 7.43 -4.54
N GLY A 48 -0.15 7.49 -5.38
CA GLY A 48 0.83 6.42 -5.47
C GLY A 48 0.15 5.12 -5.89
N CYS A 49 -0.62 5.17 -6.99
CA CYS A 49 -1.48 4.07 -7.43
C CYS A 49 -0.72 2.78 -7.77
N GLY A 50 0.62 2.86 -7.97
CA GLY A 50 1.42 1.71 -8.36
C GLY A 50 0.91 1.07 -9.65
N ALA A 51 1.11 -0.24 -9.78
CA ALA A 51 0.71 -0.98 -10.99
C ALA A 51 -0.79 -1.28 -11.09
N ILE A 52 -1.50 -1.33 -9.98
CA ILE A 52 -2.94 -1.69 -9.92
C ILE A 52 -3.68 -0.82 -8.92
N GLY A 53 -3.12 -0.61 -7.73
CA GLY A 53 -3.72 0.16 -6.64
C GLY A 53 -5.17 -0.22 -6.37
N TRP A 54 -6.01 0.79 -6.25
CA TRP A 54 -7.45 0.69 -6.18
C TRP A 54 -8.15 1.03 -7.51
N LEU A 55 -7.42 1.16 -8.61
CA LEU A 55 -7.93 1.69 -9.88
C LEU A 55 -9.25 1.01 -10.32
N ARG A 56 -9.30 -0.35 -10.27
CA ARG A 56 -10.53 -1.08 -10.61
C ARG A 56 -11.64 -0.84 -9.59
N LEU A 57 -11.34 -0.92 -8.30
CA LEU A 57 -12.33 -0.71 -7.24
C LEU A 57 -12.96 0.68 -7.31
N LEU A 58 -12.13 1.70 -7.46
CA LEU A 58 -12.59 3.08 -7.57
C LEU A 58 -13.38 3.30 -8.85
N SER A 59 -12.91 2.74 -10.00
CA SER A 59 -13.63 2.81 -11.27
C SER A 59 -15.04 2.22 -11.18
N GLU A 60 -15.19 1.06 -10.55
CA GLU A 60 -16.48 0.42 -10.32
C GLU A 60 -17.37 1.25 -9.37
N TRP A 61 -16.79 1.79 -8.32
CA TRP A 61 -17.49 2.57 -7.29
C TRP A 61 -18.04 3.89 -7.82
N VAL A 62 -17.21 4.64 -8.60
CA VAL A 62 -17.67 5.91 -9.20
C VAL A 62 -18.60 5.71 -10.39
N GLY A 63 -18.60 4.53 -11.01
CA GLY A 63 -19.42 4.19 -12.17
C GLY A 63 -18.99 4.92 -13.45
N PRO A 64 -19.74 4.74 -14.55
CA PRO A 64 -19.34 5.22 -15.88
C PRO A 64 -19.32 6.75 -16.03
N ASP A 65 -20.04 7.46 -15.17
CA ASP A 65 -20.14 8.92 -15.19
C ASP A 65 -19.14 9.60 -14.22
N GLY A 66 -18.40 8.79 -13.43
CA GLY A 66 -17.34 9.26 -12.54
C GLY A 66 -15.96 9.14 -13.16
N GLU A 67 -14.98 9.72 -12.49
CA GLU A 67 -13.58 9.78 -12.93
C GLU A 67 -12.63 9.30 -11.83
N VAL A 68 -11.67 8.48 -12.21
CA VAL A 68 -10.55 8.07 -11.33
C VAL A 68 -9.26 8.65 -11.90
N VAL A 69 -8.53 9.39 -11.09
CA VAL A 69 -7.17 9.81 -11.39
C VAL A 69 -6.22 8.97 -10.54
N GLY A 70 -5.29 8.26 -11.19
CA GLY A 70 -4.20 7.56 -10.51
C GLY A 70 -2.88 8.27 -10.81
N PHE A 71 -2.10 8.59 -9.79
CA PHE A 71 -0.75 9.05 -10.06
C PHE A 71 0.30 8.22 -9.34
N ASP A 72 1.48 8.16 -9.94
CA ASP A 72 2.68 7.60 -9.34
C ASP A 72 3.91 8.41 -9.80
N ILE A 73 5.00 8.31 -9.07
CA ILE A 73 6.28 8.93 -9.44
C ILE A 73 7.09 8.01 -10.38
N ASP A 74 6.80 6.72 -10.39
CA ASP A 74 7.52 5.68 -11.15
C ASP A 74 6.85 5.40 -12.49
N ASP A 75 7.56 5.69 -13.59
CA ASP A 75 7.06 5.46 -14.95
C ASP A 75 6.77 3.98 -15.22
N ALA A 76 7.56 3.05 -14.68
CA ALA A 76 7.33 1.62 -14.89
C ALA A 76 6.05 1.13 -14.20
N MET A 77 5.70 1.70 -13.03
CA MET A 77 4.44 1.45 -12.36
C MET A 77 3.25 1.99 -13.16
N LEU A 78 3.38 3.19 -13.70
CA LEU A 78 2.34 3.80 -14.55
C LEU A 78 2.14 3.02 -15.85
N ASP A 79 3.21 2.55 -16.50
CA ASP A 79 3.12 1.70 -17.69
C ASP A 79 2.38 0.39 -17.39
N ALA A 80 2.68 -0.25 -16.25
CA ALA A 80 2.00 -1.46 -15.82
C ALA A 80 0.53 -1.20 -15.47
N ALA A 81 0.22 -0.07 -14.80
CA ALA A 81 -1.14 0.38 -14.53
C ALA A 81 -1.93 0.62 -15.83
N GLY A 82 -1.31 1.27 -16.82
CA GLY A 82 -1.91 1.50 -18.13
C GLY A 82 -2.25 0.20 -18.87
N GLN A 83 -1.36 -0.80 -18.81
CA GLN A 83 -1.63 -2.12 -19.36
C GLN A 83 -2.77 -2.83 -18.61
N PHE A 84 -2.81 -2.73 -17.28
CA PHE A 84 -3.89 -3.27 -16.46
C PHE A 84 -5.24 -2.65 -16.83
N VAL A 85 -5.35 -1.32 -16.81
CA VAL A 85 -6.54 -0.55 -17.16
C VAL A 85 -7.06 -0.95 -18.55
N LYS A 86 -6.16 -1.06 -19.53
CA LYS A 86 -6.48 -1.49 -20.90
C LYS A 86 -6.99 -2.94 -20.95
N THR A 87 -6.33 -3.85 -20.24
CA THR A 87 -6.68 -5.28 -20.23
C THR A 87 -8.05 -5.53 -19.57
N GLU A 88 -8.33 -4.82 -18.48
CA GLU A 88 -9.62 -4.87 -17.77
C GLU A 88 -10.74 -4.10 -18.48
N GLY A 89 -10.42 -3.36 -19.56
CA GLY A 89 -11.39 -2.56 -20.31
C GLY A 89 -11.95 -1.36 -19.54
N ILE A 90 -11.22 -0.87 -18.54
CA ILE A 90 -11.59 0.29 -17.72
C ILE A 90 -11.46 1.56 -18.57
N ARG A 91 -12.45 2.45 -18.52
CA ARG A 91 -12.52 3.62 -19.42
C ARG A 91 -12.52 4.97 -18.71
N ASN A 92 -12.74 4.99 -17.42
CA ASN A 92 -12.87 6.19 -16.58
C ASN A 92 -11.68 6.37 -15.63
N VAL A 93 -10.51 5.84 -16.00
CA VAL A 93 -9.24 6.00 -15.26
C VAL A 93 -8.28 6.82 -16.12
N GLU A 94 -7.79 7.90 -15.57
CA GLU A 94 -6.66 8.69 -16.07
C GLU A 94 -5.42 8.40 -15.23
N LEU A 95 -4.28 8.15 -15.88
CA LEU A 95 -3.00 7.91 -15.22
C LEU A 95 -2.04 9.05 -15.52
N MET A 96 -1.33 9.51 -14.50
CA MET A 96 -0.37 10.61 -14.67
C MET A 96 0.85 10.47 -13.78
N LYS A 97 1.97 11.02 -14.21
CA LYS A 97 3.16 11.13 -13.39
C LYS A 97 3.06 12.37 -12.51
N ASP A 98 3.15 12.18 -11.19
CA ASP A 98 3.19 13.31 -10.24
C ASP A 98 3.98 12.91 -8.98
N ASP A 99 4.45 13.92 -8.26
CA ASP A 99 5.15 13.77 -6.97
C ASP A 99 4.22 14.19 -5.82
N LEU A 100 3.90 13.27 -4.93
CA LEU A 100 3.07 13.52 -3.75
C LEU A 100 3.51 14.77 -2.95
N PHE A 101 4.81 15.02 -2.86
CA PHE A 101 5.36 16.14 -2.08
C PHE A 101 5.48 17.45 -2.88
N ALA A 102 5.22 17.41 -4.18
CA ALA A 102 5.31 18.56 -5.09
C ALA A 102 4.20 18.56 -6.14
N SER A 103 3.06 17.93 -5.83
CA SER A 103 1.96 17.71 -6.76
C SER A 103 1.45 19.01 -7.39
N GLN A 104 1.27 18.96 -8.72
CA GLN A 104 0.76 20.06 -9.54
C GLN A 104 -0.75 19.95 -9.80
N LEU A 105 -1.40 18.92 -9.25
CA LEU A 105 -2.85 18.79 -9.37
C LEU A 105 -3.59 19.97 -8.75
N GLU A 106 -4.72 20.31 -9.35
CA GLU A 106 -5.58 21.41 -8.92
C GLU A 106 -6.13 21.17 -7.50
N SER A 107 -6.11 22.20 -6.68
CA SER A 107 -6.61 22.14 -5.31
C SER A 107 -8.13 21.98 -5.29
N SER A 108 -8.64 21.27 -4.30
CA SER A 108 -10.09 21.09 -4.05
C SER A 108 -10.83 20.51 -5.26
N SER A 109 -10.22 19.57 -5.98
CA SER A 109 -10.75 19.00 -7.21
C SER A 109 -11.28 17.58 -7.08
N PHE A 110 -11.08 16.92 -5.93
CA PHE A 110 -11.48 15.53 -5.73
C PHE A 110 -12.51 15.34 -4.61
N ASP A 111 -13.45 14.45 -4.85
CA ASP A 111 -14.49 14.02 -3.88
C ASP A 111 -13.94 13.06 -2.85
N LEU A 112 -12.99 12.22 -3.28
CA LEU A 112 -12.27 11.27 -2.44
C LEU A 112 -10.80 11.27 -2.84
N VAL A 113 -9.91 11.26 -1.84
CA VAL A 113 -8.47 11.03 -1.99
C VAL A 113 -8.11 9.78 -1.21
N HIS A 114 -7.60 8.78 -1.90
CA HIS A 114 -7.15 7.51 -1.35
C HIS A 114 -5.62 7.42 -1.40
N ALA A 115 -5.01 6.87 -0.35
CA ALA A 115 -3.60 6.52 -0.32
C ALA A 115 -3.40 5.21 0.46
N ARG A 116 -2.67 4.26 -0.14
CA ARG A 116 -2.36 2.97 0.48
C ARG A 116 -0.86 2.71 0.51
N PHE A 117 -0.34 2.39 1.71
CA PHE A 117 1.07 2.05 1.93
C PHE A 117 2.04 3.14 1.47
N GLN A 118 1.68 4.40 1.72
CA GLN A 118 2.50 5.57 1.39
C GLN A 118 3.24 6.11 2.63
N ILE A 119 2.57 6.14 3.78
CA ILE A 119 3.14 6.70 5.02
C ILE A 119 4.19 5.75 5.60
N ALA A 120 3.92 4.45 5.60
CA ALA A 120 4.84 3.46 6.15
C ALA A 120 6.21 3.48 5.47
N PRO A 121 6.33 3.44 4.12
CA PRO A 121 7.63 3.48 3.45
C PRO A 121 8.24 4.86 3.34
N LEU A 122 7.46 5.92 3.19
CA LEU A 122 7.95 7.27 2.89
C LEU A 122 8.08 8.15 4.14
N GLY A 123 7.41 7.79 5.25
CA GLY A 123 7.31 8.66 6.42
C GLY A 123 6.54 9.95 6.11
N ARG A 124 6.86 11.03 6.87
CA ARG A 124 6.34 12.38 6.61
C ARG A 124 4.80 12.44 6.56
N GLY A 125 4.10 11.67 7.39
CA GLY A 125 2.63 11.60 7.39
C GLY A 125 1.93 12.98 7.38
N PRO A 126 2.34 13.97 8.20
CA PRO A 126 1.75 15.31 8.16
C PRO A 126 1.89 16.02 6.82
N ASP A 127 3.04 15.90 6.12
CA ASP A 127 3.24 16.52 4.81
C ASP A 127 2.34 15.86 3.75
N GLN A 128 2.26 14.51 3.78
CA GLN A 128 1.36 13.77 2.90
C GLN A 128 -0.08 14.18 3.13
N MET A 129 -0.50 14.25 4.39
CA MET A 129 -1.85 14.67 4.75
C MET A 129 -2.17 16.09 4.29
N GLY A 130 -1.21 17.01 4.40
CA GLY A 130 -1.33 18.37 3.86
C GLY A 130 -1.62 18.36 2.36
N THR A 131 -0.94 17.52 1.57
CA THR A 131 -1.21 17.36 0.14
C THR A 131 -2.58 16.75 -0.12
N HIS A 132 -2.96 15.68 0.59
CA HIS A 132 -4.27 15.04 0.42
C HIS A 132 -5.41 16.04 0.67
N LEU A 133 -5.32 16.81 1.75
CA LEU A 133 -6.34 17.84 2.07
C LEU A 133 -6.35 18.99 1.08
N ARG A 134 -5.19 19.39 0.54
CA ARG A 134 -5.15 20.42 -0.50
C ARG A 134 -5.94 19.99 -1.74
N LEU A 135 -5.80 18.73 -2.14
CA LEU A 135 -6.43 18.15 -3.33
C LEU A 135 -7.92 17.85 -3.12
N LEU A 136 -8.28 17.50 -1.89
CA LEU A 136 -9.64 17.14 -1.50
C LEU A 136 -10.53 18.39 -1.40
N ARG A 137 -11.72 18.37 -2.01
CA ARG A 137 -12.71 19.44 -1.86
C ARG A 137 -13.27 19.52 -0.43
N PRO A 138 -13.81 20.66 0.00
CA PRO A 138 -14.59 20.74 1.23
C PRO A 138 -15.73 19.71 1.21
N GLY A 139 -15.93 18.98 2.32
CA GLY A 139 -16.89 17.88 2.41
C GLY A 139 -16.45 16.57 1.74
N GLY A 140 -15.30 16.53 1.07
CA GLY A 140 -14.74 15.31 0.48
C GLY A 140 -14.15 14.37 1.52
N THR A 141 -13.91 13.11 1.14
CA THR A 141 -13.42 12.05 2.02
C THR A 141 -11.96 11.73 1.76
N VAL A 142 -11.12 11.73 2.79
CA VAL A 142 -9.77 11.16 2.75
C VAL A 142 -9.81 9.72 3.26
N VAL A 143 -9.09 8.83 2.57
CA VAL A 143 -8.96 7.40 2.89
C VAL A 143 -7.49 7.05 2.97
N LEU A 144 -7.05 6.56 4.11
CA LEU A 144 -5.67 6.14 4.34
C LEU A 144 -5.65 4.67 4.73
N GLU A 145 -4.80 3.89 4.09
CA GLU A 145 -4.58 2.48 4.41
C GLU A 145 -3.10 2.23 4.69
N GLU A 146 -2.80 1.70 5.86
CA GLU A 146 -1.42 1.40 6.26
C GLU A 146 -1.32 0.09 7.05
N TRP A 147 -0.16 -0.48 7.05
CA TRP A 147 0.11 -1.71 7.78
C TRP A 147 0.49 -1.52 9.24
N ASP A 148 0.24 -2.57 10.01
CA ASP A 148 0.84 -2.87 11.31
C ASP A 148 1.32 -4.33 11.30
N VAL A 149 2.62 -4.53 11.40
CA VAL A 149 3.22 -5.85 11.21
C VAL A 149 3.04 -6.81 12.40
N SER A 150 2.43 -6.36 13.49
CA SER A 150 2.32 -7.15 14.72
C SER A 150 1.53 -8.45 14.59
N SER A 151 0.71 -8.59 13.54
CA SER A 151 -0.05 -9.81 13.24
C SER A 151 0.58 -10.67 12.13
N TRP A 152 1.74 -10.29 11.61
CA TRP A 152 2.37 -11.01 10.51
C TRP A 152 3.16 -12.20 11.05
N HIS A 153 2.53 -13.36 11.06
CA HIS A 153 3.08 -14.59 11.63
C HIS A 153 2.86 -15.80 10.74
N LEU A 154 3.72 -16.79 10.91
CA LEU A 154 3.62 -18.10 10.26
C LEU A 154 3.42 -19.19 11.31
N ASN A 155 2.66 -20.23 10.96
CA ASN A 155 2.37 -21.38 11.83
C ASN A 155 2.48 -22.70 11.03
N PRO A 156 3.20 -23.71 11.56
CA PRO A 156 4.10 -23.62 12.72
C PRO A 156 5.11 -22.48 12.60
N PRO A 157 5.80 -22.06 13.68
CA PRO A 157 6.83 -21.02 13.62
C PRO A 157 7.86 -21.25 12.52
N ALA A 158 8.25 -20.18 11.83
CA ALA A 158 9.19 -20.17 10.70
C ALA A 158 10.34 -19.20 10.99
N PRO A 159 11.35 -19.63 11.79
CA PRO A 159 12.37 -18.72 12.32
C PRO A 159 13.13 -17.92 11.27
N ALA A 160 13.43 -18.52 10.10
CA ALA A 160 14.13 -17.81 9.04
C ALA A 160 13.25 -16.73 8.40
N LEU A 161 11.98 -17.04 8.12
CA LEU A 161 11.03 -16.07 7.60
C LEU A 161 10.70 -14.97 8.61
N GLU A 162 10.57 -15.32 9.90
CA GLU A 162 10.36 -14.35 10.98
C GLU A 162 11.58 -13.41 11.11
N ARG A 163 12.80 -13.95 11.01
CA ARG A 163 14.02 -13.15 11.00
C ARG A 163 14.09 -12.22 9.78
N LEU A 164 13.66 -12.65 8.61
CA LEU A 164 13.55 -11.78 7.43
C LEU A 164 12.55 -10.66 7.67
N ILE A 165 11.39 -10.93 8.28
CA ILE A 165 10.39 -9.89 8.62
C ILE A 165 10.99 -8.84 9.57
N GLU A 166 11.74 -9.26 10.59
CA GLU A 166 12.45 -8.34 11.49
C GLU A 166 13.46 -7.45 10.74
N LEU A 167 14.31 -8.06 9.89
CA LEU A 167 15.31 -7.34 9.11
C LEU A 167 14.66 -6.35 8.12
N ILE A 168 13.57 -6.73 7.49
CA ILE A 168 12.76 -5.84 6.63
C ILE A 168 12.28 -4.65 7.45
N GLY A 169 11.75 -4.89 8.65
CA GLY A 169 11.33 -3.83 9.58
C GLY A 169 12.46 -2.87 9.94
N GLU A 170 13.64 -3.40 10.27
CA GLU A 170 14.82 -2.57 10.55
C GLU A 170 15.25 -1.73 9.33
N ALA A 171 15.21 -2.31 8.12
CA ALA A 171 15.55 -1.60 6.88
C ALA A 171 14.58 -0.44 6.61
N PHE A 172 13.28 -0.65 6.83
CA PHE A 172 12.27 0.42 6.72
C PHE A 172 12.53 1.55 7.72
N VAL A 173 12.72 1.22 9.00
CA VAL A 173 12.98 2.22 10.05
C VAL A 173 14.24 3.03 9.76
N ARG A 174 15.35 2.39 9.33
CA ARG A 174 16.57 3.10 8.93
C ARG A 174 16.39 4.02 7.73
N SER A 175 15.38 3.76 6.90
CA SER A 175 15.03 4.59 5.76
C SER A 175 14.02 5.70 6.09
N GLY A 176 13.64 5.85 7.36
CA GLY A 176 12.65 6.83 7.83
C GLY A 176 11.21 6.35 7.75
N GLY A 177 10.99 5.06 7.42
CA GLY A 177 9.67 4.43 7.41
C GLY A 177 9.21 3.96 8.79
N ASP A 178 7.97 3.42 8.84
CA ASP A 178 7.36 2.94 10.06
C ASP A 178 6.50 1.69 9.80
N MET A 179 6.91 0.55 10.34
CA MET A 179 6.19 -0.73 10.19
C MET A 179 4.90 -0.80 11.02
N HIS A 180 4.61 0.23 11.81
CA HIS A 180 3.39 0.37 12.60
C HIS A 180 2.63 1.67 12.27
N ALA A 181 2.84 2.22 11.07
CA ALA A 181 2.21 3.47 10.62
C ALA A 181 0.68 3.44 10.74
N GLY A 182 0.08 2.28 10.48
CA GLY A 182 -1.37 2.10 10.58
C GLY A 182 -1.96 2.52 11.93
N ARG A 183 -1.26 2.26 13.05
CA ARG A 183 -1.72 2.64 14.40
C ARG A 183 -1.84 4.14 14.61
N LYS A 184 -1.14 4.94 13.79
CA LYS A 184 -1.06 6.39 13.94
C LYS A 184 -2.03 7.15 13.03
N LEU A 185 -2.74 6.44 12.12
CA LEU A 185 -3.59 7.07 11.11
C LEU A 185 -4.75 7.88 11.72
N LEU A 186 -5.40 7.33 12.75
CA LEU A 186 -6.53 8.02 13.38
C LEU A 186 -6.08 9.29 14.12
N GLU A 187 -4.91 9.24 14.77
CA GLU A 187 -4.29 10.40 15.40
C GLU A 187 -3.88 11.44 14.34
N LEU A 188 -3.34 10.96 13.21
CA LEU A 188 -2.97 11.82 12.09
C LEU A 188 -4.20 12.55 11.53
N LEU A 189 -5.33 11.88 11.30
CA LEU A 189 -6.58 12.52 10.86
C LEU A 189 -7.05 13.59 11.86
N ARG A 190 -7.05 13.24 13.16
CA ARG A 190 -7.44 14.16 14.23
C ARG A 190 -6.55 15.40 14.35
N SER A 191 -5.25 15.27 14.03
CA SER A 191 -4.32 16.41 14.03
C SER A 191 -4.62 17.44 12.93
N PHE A 192 -5.50 17.09 11.98
CA PHE A 192 -6.03 17.96 10.92
C PHE A 192 -7.54 18.23 11.08
N ASP A 193 -8.07 18.12 12.29
CA ASP A 193 -9.47 18.36 12.63
C ASP A 193 -10.46 17.48 11.83
N ILE A 194 -10.04 16.27 11.45
CA ILE A 194 -10.90 15.28 10.82
C ILE A 194 -11.33 14.25 11.86
N ASP A 195 -12.65 14.18 12.09
CA ASP A 195 -13.23 13.07 12.84
C ASP A 195 -13.25 11.82 11.96
N GLY A 196 -12.37 10.88 12.31
CA GLY A 196 -12.07 9.72 11.49
C GLY A 196 -12.67 8.44 12.04
N ASN A 197 -13.04 7.56 11.11
CA ASN A 197 -13.36 6.17 11.37
C ASN A 197 -12.09 5.32 11.25
N VAL A 198 -12.08 4.16 11.91
CA VAL A 198 -10.98 3.21 11.83
C VAL A 198 -11.50 1.78 11.74
N ARG A 199 -10.84 1.00 10.91
CA ARG A 199 -11.09 -0.43 10.74
C ARG A 199 -9.78 -1.18 10.62
N ALA A 200 -9.75 -2.42 11.11
CA ALA A 200 -8.58 -3.30 11.03
C ALA A 200 -8.97 -4.62 10.38
N GLU A 201 -8.12 -5.10 9.47
CA GLU A 201 -8.30 -6.37 8.78
C GLU A 201 -7.04 -7.21 8.80
N ILE A 202 -7.22 -8.51 9.06
CA ILE A 202 -6.17 -9.53 8.98
C ILE A 202 -6.71 -10.65 8.10
N VAL A 203 -5.91 -11.09 7.14
CA VAL A 203 -6.27 -12.21 6.27
C VAL A 203 -5.50 -13.45 6.69
N ALA A 204 -6.20 -14.56 6.92
CA ALA A 204 -5.58 -15.86 7.10
C ALA A 204 -5.13 -16.41 5.74
N LEU A 205 -3.90 -16.87 5.67
CA LEU A 205 -3.25 -17.40 4.47
C LEU A 205 -3.14 -18.93 4.61
N PRO A 206 -3.96 -19.71 3.91
CA PRO A 206 -3.91 -21.18 3.99
C PRO A 206 -2.59 -21.73 3.45
N PRO A 207 -2.30 -23.01 3.73
CA PRO A 207 -1.11 -23.66 3.20
C PRO A 207 -0.98 -23.52 1.68
N GLY A 208 0.22 -23.15 1.23
CA GLY A 208 0.50 -22.92 -0.19
C GLY A 208 0.02 -21.59 -0.75
N HIS A 209 -0.58 -20.72 0.05
CA HIS A 209 -1.01 -19.40 -0.43
C HIS A 209 0.22 -18.56 -0.87
N PRO A 210 0.21 -17.97 -2.09
CA PRO A 210 1.40 -17.26 -2.63
C PRO A 210 1.89 -16.11 -1.76
N TYR A 211 0.99 -15.46 -1.03
CA TYR A 211 1.32 -14.30 -0.17
C TYR A 211 2.17 -14.69 1.06
N LEU A 212 2.29 -15.99 1.40
CA LEU A 212 3.24 -16.47 2.41
C LEU A 212 4.71 -16.20 2.02
N ARG A 213 5.00 -15.99 0.73
CA ARG A 213 6.33 -15.71 0.19
C ARG A 213 6.75 -14.25 0.29
N VAL A 214 5.87 -13.36 0.72
CA VAL A 214 6.13 -11.91 0.76
C VAL A 214 7.43 -11.55 1.52
N PRO A 215 7.80 -12.19 2.65
CA PRO A 215 9.09 -11.92 3.30
C PRO A 215 10.29 -12.16 2.39
N LEU A 216 10.27 -13.23 1.59
CA LEU A 216 11.33 -13.55 0.62
C LEU A 216 11.37 -12.56 -0.54
N GLN A 217 10.20 -12.14 -1.03
CA GLN A 217 10.10 -11.12 -2.08
C GLN A 217 10.66 -9.78 -1.61
N PHE A 218 10.31 -9.34 -0.41
CA PHE A 218 10.91 -8.14 0.21
C PHE A 218 12.41 -8.31 0.43
N ALA A 219 12.87 -9.48 0.88
CA ALA A 219 14.29 -9.74 1.06
C ALA A 219 15.08 -9.60 -0.26
N THR A 220 14.47 -9.95 -1.39
CA THR A 220 15.06 -9.73 -2.72
C THR A 220 15.03 -8.26 -3.11
N ALA A 221 13.90 -7.60 -2.97
CA ALA A 221 13.72 -6.20 -3.39
C ALA A 221 14.55 -5.21 -2.53
N LEU A 222 14.80 -5.55 -1.25
CA LEU A 222 15.56 -4.73 -0.31
C LEU A 222 17.00 -5.21 -0.10
N GLU A 223 17.54 -6.06 -0.97
CA GLU A 223 18.83 -6.74 -0.76
C GLU A 223 19.94 -5.79 -0.34
N GLU A 224 20.18 -4.71 -1.07
CA GLU A 224 21.24 -3.73 -0.76
C GLU A 224 21.12 -3.15 0.66
N ARG A 225 19.87 -2.95 1.12
CA ARG A 225 19.63 -2.42 2.47
C ARG A 225 19.82 -3.48 3.54
N LEU A 226 19.38 -4.71 3.27
CA LEU A 226 19.56 -5.84 4.18
C LEU A 226 21.05 -6.18 4.34
N LEU A 227 21.87 -6.03 3.30
CA LEU A 227 23.31 -6.18 3.37
C LEU A 227 24.02 -5.12 4.24
N SER A 228 23.34 -4.04 4.60
CA SER A 228 23.81 -3.11 5.63
C SER A 228 23.52 -3.57 7.06
N LEU A 229 22.71 -4.62 7.24
CA LEU A 229 22.27 -5.16 8.52
C LEU A 229 22.91 -6.51 8.83
N VAL A 230 23.08 -7.34 7.80
CA VAL A 230 23.60 -8.71 7.89
C VAL A 230 24.62 -8.99 6.78
N THR A 231 25.40 -10.05 6.92
CA THR A 231 26.33 -10.48 5.85
C THR A 231 25.56 -11.10 4.66
N ALA A 232 26.22 -11.14 3.49
CA ALA A 232 25.66 -11.79 2.30
C ALA A 232 25.39 -13.30 2.55
N ASP A 233 26.29 -13.97 3.25
CA ASP A 233 26.15 -15.40 3.59
C ASP A 233 24.95 -15.61 4.52
N GLU A 234 24.74 -14.76 5.52
CA GLU A 234 23.59 -14.83 6.43
C GLU A 234 22.27 -14.58 5.67
N LEU A 235 22.21 -13.58 4.81
CA LEU A 235 21.01 -13.28 4.03
C LEU A 235 20.66 -14.42 3.09
N GLU A 236 21.64 -15.01 2.40
CA GLU A 236 21.44 -16.15 1.52
C GLU A 236 20.99 -17.41 2.30
N GLN A 237 21.56 -17.63 3.50
CA GLN A 237 21.14 -18.73 4.37
C GLN A 237 19.69 -18.54 4.82
N LEU A 238 19.28 -17.34 5.25
CA LEU A 238 17.89 -17.03 5.63
C LEU A 238 16.92 -17.24 4.47
N ARG A 239 17.29 -16.85 3.25
CA ARG A 239 16.47 -17.10 2.05
C ARG A 239 16.29 -18.60 1.79
N LYS A 240 17.37 -19.36 1.85
CA LYS A 240 17.35 -20.82 1.63
C LYS A 240 16.52 -21.54 2.69
N GLU A 241 16.70 -21.19 3.96
CA GLU A 241 15.92 -21.74 5.07
C GLU A 241 14.45 -21.35 4.96
N GLY A 242 14.14 -20.09 4.65
CA GLY A 242 12.77 -19.61 4.45
C GLY A 242 12.07 -20.34 3.30
N GLU A 243 12.77 -20.62 2.20
CA GLU A 243 12.23 -21.44 1.11
C GLU A 243 11.93 -22.90 1.57
N ALA A 244 12.74 -23.45 2.46
CA ALA A 244 12.48 -24.77 3.04
C ALA A 244 11.29 -24.74 4.02
N GLU A 245 11.21 -23.71 4.85
CA GLU A 245 10.11 -23.51 5.81
C GLU A 245 8.76 -23.38 5.11
N LEU A 246 8.68 -22.68 3.96
CA LEU A 246 7.44 -22.57 3.18
C LEU A 246 6.97 -23.90 2.58
N LYS A 247 7.88 -24.89 2.40
CA LYS A 247 7.54 -26.21 1.89
C LYS A 247 7.05 -27.16 2.96
N GLU A 248 7.11 -26.78 4.23
CA GLU A 248 6.62 -27.63 5.32
C GLU A 248 5.11 -27.87 5.17
N PRO A 249 4.68 -29.15 5.26
CA PRO A 249 3.26 -29.49 5.16
C PRO A 249 2.43 -28.77 6.23
N GLY A 250 1.33 -28.16 5.81
CA GLY A 250 0.42 -27.48 6.72
C GLY A 250 0.86 -26.07 7.15
N ARG A 251 1.98 -25.55 6.63
CA ARG A 251 2.41 -24.15 6.89
C ARG A 251 1.35 -23.18 6.41
N TRP A 252 0.81 -22.38 7.33
CA TRP A 252 -0.13 -21.30 7.09
C TRP A 252 0.35 -20.01 7.79
N GLY A 253 -0.36 -18.92 7.63
CA GLY A 253 0.02 -17.69 8.31
C GLY A 253 -1.09 -16.66 8.32
N THR A 254 -0.76 -15.49 8.87
CA THR A 254 -1.58 -14.29 8.81
C THR A 254 -0.82 -13.19 8.11
N THR A 255 -1.55 -12.29 7.46
CA THR A 255 -0.97 -11.04 6.96
C THR A 255 -0.61 -10.12 8.12
N PHE A 256 0.12 -9.05 7.85
CA PHE A 256 0.08 -7.85 8.69
C PHE A 256 -1.37 -7.36 8.82
N THR A 257 -1.66 -6.58 9.85
CA THR A 257 -2.95 -5.89 9.98
C THR A 257 -2.99 -4.73 9.00
N LEU A 258 -3.99 -4.70 8.13
CA LEU A 258 -4.33 -3.51 7.34
C LEU A 258 -5.20 -2.60 8.22
N LEU A 259 -4.70 -1.42 8.56
CA LEU A 259 -5.47 -0.35 9.19
C LEU A 259 -6.01 0.54 8.09
N GLN A 260 -7.33 0.73 8.07
CA GLN A 260 -8.06 1.60 7.16
C GLN A 260 -8.65 2.73 8.00
N CYS A 261 -8.27 3.97 7.71
CA CYS A 261 -8.81 5.14 8.37
C CYS A 261 -9.37 6.11 7.33
N TRP A 262 -10.57 6.65 7.58
CA TRP A 262 -11.21 7.59 6.68
C TRP A 262 -12.03 8.62 7.44
N GLY A 263 -12.18 9.79 6.84
CA GLY A 263 -12.98 10.86 7.41
C GLY A 263 -13.23 11.98 6.39
N GLN A 264 -14.18 12.84 6.69
CA GLN A 264 -14.54 13.95 5.82
C GLN A 264 -13.80 15.22 6.20
N ARG A 265 -13.28 15.92 5.19
CA ARG A 265 -12.81 17.29 5.35
C ARG A 265 -14.00 18.22 5.67
N ALA A 266 -13.86 19.08 6.66
CA ALA A 266 -14.89 20.11 6.97
C ALA A 266 -15.28 20.90 5.71
N SER A 267 -16.55 21.30 5.65
CA SER A 267 -17.14 22.09 4.56
C SER A 267 -16.63 23.53 4.53
#